data_683832c8a36ec597ef20a15759c8ba9b
#
_entry.id   683832c8a36ec597ef20a15759c8ba9b
#
_cell.length_a   1.000
_cell.length_b   1.000
_cell.length_c   1.000
_cell.angle_alpha   90.00
_cell.angle_beta   90.00
_cell.angle_gamma   90.00
#
_symmetry.space_group_name_H-M   'P 1'
#
loop_
_entity.id
_entity.type
_entity.pdbx_description
1 polymer ?
#
loop_
_entity_poly.entity_id
_entity_poly.type
_entity_poly.pdbx_seq_one_letter_code
_entity_poly.pdbx_strand_id
1 'polypeptide(L)'
;MAYSGSSYFPSQTVSDAEKLSYDYGLKVGKAIKQEWFNEDRNHNRYRSNHSDFHNLRLYARGEQSIQKYKDELSINGDLSYLNLDWKPVPIISKFVDIVVNGIAERTYDIKAFSQDPFGMAKRTEYMNSMLADMRTKELNEFSKQNFGINLAENDEDTLPETKEELELHMQLTYKQAVEIAEEQALSVLMEGSNYELIKKRFYYDLTVLGIGAVKTSFNTSEGVVVDYVDPANLVYSYTESPYFEDIYYVGEVKTIPVNELAKEFPHLKESDLEDIMKNKSYNRSNYNARHSEDKEDNNTIQVLYFNYKTYMNEVYKVKETGTGAEKIIPKDDSFNPPEDMEGGFSRMLRSIETLYDGAMILGTDKLLKWEMSKNMMRPKSDFTKVKMNYSIVAPRMYNGKIDSLVKRITGFADMIQLTHLKLQQVMSRMVPDGVYLDADGLAEVDLGNGTNYNPQEALNMFFQTGSVIGRSFTQDGDMNPGKVPIQEITSGSGGNKMQALIGNYNYY
;
A
#
# COMPACT_ATOMS: atom_id res chain seq x y z
N MET A 1 -17.48 5.17 21.99
CA MET A 1 -18.83 4.72 21.57
C MET A 1 -18.74 3.22 21.35
N ALA A 2 -19.42 2.44 22.18
CA ALA A 2 -19.44 0.99 22.04
C ALA A 2 -20.18 0.64 20.73
N TYR A 3 -19.51 -0.04 19.82
CA TYR A 3 -20.13 -0.64 18.66
C TYR A 3 -21.05 -1.76 19.14
N SER A 4 -22.33 -1.46 19.28
CA SER A 4 -23.40 -2.46 19.44
C SER A 4 -23.80 -3.02 18.06
N GLY A 5 -22.82 -3.45 17.26
CA GLY A 5 -23.06 -4.28 16.08
C GLY A 5 -23.04 -5.72 16.56
N SER A 6 -24.17 -6.41 16.49
CA SER A 6 -24.20 -7.84 16.71
C SER A 6 -23.16 -8.49 15.79
N SER A 7 -22.12 -9.09 16.40
CA SER A 7 -21.10 -9.80 15.66
C SER A 7 -21.76 -10.98 14.94
N TYR A 8 -21.91 -10.87 13.64
CA TYR A 8 -22.48 -11.93 12.80
C TYR A 8 -21.54 -13.11 12.54
N PHE A 9 -20.33 -13.03 13.12
CA PHE A 9 -19.36 -14.13 13.04
C PHE A 9 -19.88 -15.35 13.80
N PRO A 10 -19.72 -16.57 13.25
CA PRO A 10 -20.12 -17.77 13.95
C PRO A 10 -19.29 -17.97 15.22
N SER A 11 -19.89 -18.69 16.20
CA SER A 11 -19.18 -19.00 17.46
C SER A 11 -17.89 -19.76 17.21
N GLN A 12 -16.83 -19.38 17.90
CA GLN A 12 -15.55 -20.10 17.83
C GLN A 12 -15.46 -21.31 18.76
N THR A 13 -16.45 -21.48 19.64
CA THR A 13 -16.51 -22.59 20.60
C THR A 13 -17.15 -23.88 20.05
N VAL A 14 -17.57 -23.87 18.79
CA VAL A 14 -18.13 -25.05 18.11
C VAL A 14 -17.03 -26.11 17.88
N SER A 15 -17.45 -27.36 17.65
CA SER A 15 -16.52 -28.46 17.40
C SER A 15 -15.67 -28.23 16.15
N ASP A 16 -14.48 -28.84 16.12
CA ASP A 16 -13.56 -28.71 14.98
C ASP A 16 -14.17 -29.28 13.69
N ALA A 17 -14.99 -30.30 13.76
CA ALA A 17 -15.74 -30.85 12.63
C ALA A 17 -16.77 -29.85 12.06
N GLU A 18 -17.42 -29.08 12.93
CA GLU A 18 -18.36 -28.03 12.50
C GLU A 18 -17.62 -26.86 11.87
N LYS A 19 -16.43 -26.46 12.38
CA LYS A 19 -15.59 -25.42 11.79
C LYS A 19 -15.11 -25.76 10.38
N LEU A 20 -14.92 -27.04 10.07
CA LEU A 20 -14.58 -27.53 8.73
C LEU A 20 -15.77 -27.52 7.75
N SER A 21 -17.00 -27.37 8.25
CA SER A 21 -18.20 -27.43 7.39
C SER A 21 -18.29 -26.24 6.44
N TYR A 22 -18.86 -26.50 5.28
CA TYR A 22 -19.17 -25.47 4.27
C TYR A 22 -20.04 -24.33 4.84
N ASP A 23 -21.03 -24.68 5.67
CA ASP A 23 -21.95 -23.72 6.27
C ASP A 23 -21.25 -22.75 7.23
N TYR A 24 -20.27 -23.24 7.96
CA TYR A 24 -19.45 -22.38 8.83
C TYR A 24 -18.63 -21.38 8.01
N GLY A 25 -17.95 -21.85 6.97
CA GLY A 25 -17.20 -21.01 6.04
C GLY A 25 -18.08 -19.96 5.35
N LEU A 26 -19.29 -20.36 4.95
CA LEU A 26 -20.26 -19.44 4.34
C LEU A 26 -20.71 -18.34 5.33
N LYS A 27 -20.94 -18.68 6.59
CA LYS A 27 -21.27 -17.70 7.65
C LYS A 27 -20.11 -16.73 7.86
N VAL A 28 -18.86 -17.20 7.90
CA VAL A 28 -17.67 -16.34 8.01
C VAL A 28 -17.57 -15.40 6.81
N GLY A 29 -17.68 -15.91 5.59
CA GLY A 29 -17.63 -15.08 4.38
C GLY A 29 -18.71 -14.01 4.34
N LYS A 30 -19.96 -14.38 4.72
CA LYS A 30 -21.08 -13.42 4.83
C LYS A 30 -20.85 -12.37 5.90
N ALA A 31 -20.25 -12.73 7.05
CA ALA A 31 -19.92 -11.77 8.11
C ALA A 31 -18.88 -10.75 7.63
N ILE A 32 -17.81 -11.20 6.95
CA ILE A 32 -16.81 -10.30 6.33
C ILE A 32 -17.47 -9.38 5.30
N LYS A 33 -18.32 -9.95 4.44
CA LYS A 33 -19.07 -9.17 3.45
C LYS A 33 -19.91 -8.10 4.10
N GLN A 34 -20.63 -8.42 5.16
CA GLN A 34 -21.49 -7.47 5.86
C GLN A 34 -20.70 -6.35 6.53
N GLU A 35 -19.53 -6.65 7.10
CA GLU A 35 -18.67 -5.64 7.73
C GLU A 35 -18.07 -4.65 6.71
N TRP A 36 -17.67 -5.14 5.54
CA TRP A 36 -16.93 -4.34 4.57
C TRP A 36 -17.76 -3.81 3.41
N PHE A 37 -18.76 -4.55 2.95
CA PHE A 37 -19.54 -4.29 1.73
C PHE A 37 -21.02 -4.01 2.01
N ASN A 38 -21.32 -3.40 3.14
CA ASN A 38 -22.69 -3.05 3.46
C ASN A 38 -23.35 -2.27 2.30
N GLU A 39 -24.60 -2.63 1.95
CA GLU A 39 -25.34 -2.05 0.81
C GLU A 39 -25.72 -0.58 1.06
N ASP A 40 -25.80 -0.16 2.32
CA ASP A 40 -26.00 1.24 2.68
C ASP A 40 -24.81 2.08 2.21
N ARG A 41 -25.04 2.97 1.23
CA ARG A 41 -24.02 3.79 0.57
C ARG A 41 -23.14 4.57 1.55
N ASN A 42 -23.66 4.91 2.71
CA ASN A 42 -22.95 5.69 3.74
C ASN A 42 -22.05 4.84 4.64
N HIS A 43 -22.17 3.51 4.61
CA HIS A 43 -21.44 2.59 5.51
C HIS A 43 -20.60 1.55 4.77
N ASN A 44 -20.42 1.68 3.45
CA ASN A 44 -19.57 0.77 2.69
C ASN A 44 -18.10 1.12 2.90
N ARG A 45 -17.46 0.44 3.85
CA ARG A 45 -16.06 0.65 4.24
C ARG A 45 -15.09 0.38 3.09
N TYR A 46 -15.33 -0.68 2.31
CA TYR A 46 -14.49 -1.02 1.16
C TYR A 46 -14.48 0.10 0.12
N ARG A 47 -15.66 0.60 -0.26
CA ARG A 47 -15.78 1.67 -1.24
C ARG A 47 -15.16 2.98 -0.76
N SER A 48 -15.33 3.31 0.51
CA SER A 48 -14.72 4.52 1.10
C SER A 48 -13.20 4.43 1.06
N ASN A 49 -12.62 3.33 1.54
CA ASN A 49 -11.17 3.15 1.52
C ASN A 49 -10.62 3.14 0.09
N HIS A 50 -11.28 2.45 -0.84
CA HIS A 50 -10.87 2.41 -2.25
C HIS A 50 -10.89 3.80 -2.89
N SER A 51 -11.93 4.61 -2.61
CA SER A 51 -12.02 6.00 -3.09
C SER A 51 -10.93 6.89 -2.50
N ASP A 52 -10.66 6.76 -1.20
CA ASP A 52 -9.63 7.56 -0.52
C ASP A 52 -8.24 7.21 -1.06
N PHE A 53 -7.94 5.92 -1.21
CA PHE A 53 -6.67 5.47 -1.77
C PHE A 53 -6.50 5.87 -3.24
N HIS A 54 -7.57 5.79 -4.04
CA HIS A 54 -7.55 6.27 -5.42
C HIS A 54 -7.23 7.78 -5.48
N ASN A 55 -7.89 8.59 -4.66
CA ASN A 55 -7.62 10.02 -4.59
C ASN A 55 -6.17 10.32 -4.19
N LEU A 56 -5.61 9.61 -3.19
CA LEU A 56 -4.21 9.77 -2.80
C LEU A 56 -3.23 9.41 -3.92
N ARG A 57 -3.53 8.35 -4.69
CA ARG A 57 -2.75 7.99 -5.88
C ARG A 57 -2.81 9.05 -6.97
N LEU A 58 -3.98 9.65 -7.20
CA LEU A 58 -4.11 10.77 -8.14
C LEU A 58 -3.27 11.97 -7.70
N TYR A 59 -3.26 12.31 -6.41
CA TYR A 59 -2.37 13.35 -5.87
C TYR A 59 -0.89 13.02 -6.07
N ALA A 60 -0.50 11.76 -5.78
CA ALA A 60 0.88 11.31 -5.96
C ALA A 60 1.35 11.40 -7.41
N ARG A 61 0.42 11.25 -8.40
CA ARG A 61 0.69 11.36 -9.83
C ARG A 61 0.56 12.77 -10.38
N GLY A 62 -0.02 13.70 -9.60
CA GLY A 62 -0.35 15.04 -10.08
C GLY A 62 -1.56 15.07 -11.02
N GLU A 63 -2.46 14.10 -10.88
CA GLU A 63 -3.71 13.96 -11.65
C GLU A 63 -4.95 14.18 -10.77
N GLN A 64 -4.81 14.92 -9.69
CA GLN A 64 -5.91 15.22 -8.77
C GLN A 64 -7.05 15.96 -9.44
N SER A 65 -8.27 15.78 -8.92
CA SER A 65 -9.46 16.44 -9.45
C SER A 65 -9.33 17.97 -9.39
N ILE A 66 -9.56 18.61 -10.52
CA ILE A 66 -9.54 20.08 -10.66
C ILE A 66 -10.86 20.73 -10.24
N GLN A 67 -11.90 19.95 -9.99
CA GLN A 67 -13.25 20.47 -9.73
C GLN A 67 -13.28 21.40 -8.52
N LYS A 68 -12.60 21.04 -7.44
CA LYS A 68 -12.53 21.87 -6.23
C LYS A 68 -11.89 23.24 -6.46
N TYR A 69 -10.89 23.32 -7.35
CA TYR A 69 -10.25 24.60 -7.69
C TYR A 69 -11.16 25.44 -8.58
N LYS A 70 -11.92 24.79 -9.46
CA LYS A 70 -12.95 25.46 -10.25
C LYS A 70 -14.06 26.01 -9.36
N ASP A 71 -14.53 25.25 -8.40
CA ASP A 71 -15.57 25.68 -7.45
C ASP A 71 -15.09 26.87 -6.61
N GLU A 72 -13.82 26.86 -6.17
CA GLU A 72 -13.22 27.97 -5.38
C GLU A 72 -13.03 29.26 -6.19
N LEU A 73 -12.72 29.15 -7.49
CA LEU A 73 -12.47 30.31 -8.37
C LEU A 73 -13.71 30.79 -9.12
N SER A 74 -14.79 30.01 -9.10
CA SER A 74 -16.04 30.38 -9.79
C SER A 74 -16.76 31.49 -9.05
N ILE A 75 -17.38 32.38 -9.83
CA ILE A 75 -18.32 33.36 -9.31
C ILE A 75 -19.73 32.91 -9.71
N ASN A 76 -20.54 32.54 -8.72
CA ASN A 76 -21.87 31.96 -8.93
C ASN A 76 -21.92 30.76 -9.90
N GLY A 77 -20.85 29.96 -9.93
CA GLY A 77 -20.73 28.80 -10.84
C GLY A 77 -20.27 29.11 -12.25
N ASP A 78 -20.07 30.40 -12.59
CA ASP A 78 -19.57 30.83 -13.90
C ASP A 78 -18.03 30.88 -13.91
N LEU A 79 -17.43 30.28 -14.94
CA LEU A 79 -15.98 30.21 -15.18
C LEU A 79 -15.63 30.80 -16.56
N SER A 80 -16.61 31.30 -17.32
CA SER A 80 -16.44 31.75 -18.72
C SER A 80 -15.46 32.92 -18.87
N TYR A 81 -15.29 33.69 -17.78
CA TYR A 81 -14.38 34.85 -17.73
C TYR A 81 -12.92 34.46 -17.40
N LEU A 82 -12.65 33.18 -17.11
CA LEU A 82 -11.33 32.67 -16.73
C LEU A 82 -10.72 31.88 -17.90
N ASN A 83 -9.66 32.41 -18.48
CA ASN A 83 -8.83 31.69 -19.43
C ASN A 83 -7.56 31.16 -18.69
N LEU A 84 -7.69 30.06 -17.99
CA LEU A 84 -6.61 29.48 -17.17
C LEU A 84 -6.27 28.07 -17.64
N ASP A 85 -5.00 27.72 -17.52
CA ASP A 85 -4.57 26.33 -17.63
C ASP A 85 -4.89 25.57 -16.32
N TRP A 86 -5.92 24.75 -16.39
CA TRP A 86 -6.41 23.97 -15.25
C TRP A 86 -5.56 22.74 -14.93
N LYS A 87 -4.49 22.51 -15.68
CA LYS A 87 -3.64 21.33 -15.45
C LYS A 87 -2.99 21.39 -14.06
N PRO A 88 -3.11 20.31 -13.26
CA PRO A 88 -2.48 20.27 -11.95
C PRO A 88 -0.96 20.32 -12.05
N VAL A 89 -0.32 20.98 -11.08
CA VAL A 89 1.14 20.99 -10.95
C VAL A 89 1.59 19.75 -10.18
N PRO A 90 2.40 18.86 -10.77
CA PRO A 90 2.78 17.57 -10.16
C PRO A 90 3.92 17.71 -9.14
N ILE A 91 3.68 18.43 -8.05
CA ILE A 91 4.71 18.70 -7.03
C ILE A 91 4.97 17.46 -6.19
N ILE A 92 3.90 16.78 -5.76
CA ILE A 92 3.97 15.63 -4.86
C ILE A 92 4.73 14.47 -5.50
N SER A 93 4.56 14.23 -6.80
CA SER A 93 5.18 13.11 -7.52
C SER A 93 6.70 13.08 -7.34
N LYS A 94 7.35 14.24 -7.47
CA LYS A 94 8.80 14.38 -7.32
C LYS A 94 9.27 13.98 -5.91
N PHE A 95 8.54 14.40 -4.87
CA PHE A 95 8.89 14.05 -3.50
C PHE A 95 8.65 12.57 -3.20
N VAL A 96 7.57 11.99 -3.73
CA VAL A 96 7.29 10.56 -3.62
C VAL A 96 8.41 9.74 -4.26
N ASP A 97 8.84 10.10 -5.47
CA ASP A 97 9.91 9.40 -6.18
C ASP A 97 11.25 9.48 -5.42
N ILE A 98 11.59 10.64 -4.86
CA ILE A 98 12.82 10.80 -4.05
C ILE A 98 12.76 9.90 -2.81
N VAL A 99 11.64 9.89 -2.09
CA VAL A 99 11.49 9.07 -0.88
C VAL A 99 11.52 7.58 -1.21
N VAL A 100 10.76 7.15 -2.21
CA VAL A 100 10.66 5.74 -2.60
C VAL A 100 12.01 5.20 -3.10
N ASN A 101 12.69 5.94 -3.98
CA ASN A 101 13.98 5.52 -4.49
C ASN A 101 15.06 5.54 -3.39
N GLY A 102 15.09 6.58 -2.54
CA GLY A 102 16.04 6.67 -1.44
C GLY A 102 15.89 5.56 -0.39
N ILE A 103 14.68 5.01 -0.21
CA ILE A 103 14.45 3.85 0.66
C ILE A 103 14.77 2.54 -0.09
N ALA A 104 14.39 2.44 -1.37
CA ALA A 104 14.59 1.25 -2.18
C ALA A 104 16.08 0.95 -2.45
N GLU A 105 16.92 1.98 -2.52
CA GLU A 105 18.38 1.84 -2.71
C GLU A 105 19.10 1.30 -1.47
N ARG A 106 18.45 1.27 -0.30
CA ARG A 106 19.07 0.66 0.87
C ARG A 106 19.24 -0.83 0.67
N THR A 107 20.48 -1.24 0.62
CA THR A 107 20.86 -2.64 0.58
C THR A 107 20.71 -3.26 1.96
N TYR A 108 20.28 -4.50 2.00
CA TYR A 108 20.25 -5.33 3.21
C TYR A 108 20.95 -6.64 2.89
N ASP A 109 21.61 -7.17 3.89
CA ASP A 109 22.29 -8.46 3.81
C ASP A 109 21.51 -9.45 4.68
N ILE A 110 21.14 -10.60 4.11
CA ILE A 110 20.41 -11.64 4.84
C ILE A 110 21.43 -12.63 5.32
N LYS A 111 21.47 -12.83 6.64
CA LYS A 111 22.31 -13.83 7.29
C LYS A 111 21.44 -14.87 7.98
N ALA A 112 21.66 -16.11 7.67
CA ALA A 112 21.03 -17.25 8.34
C ALA A 112 21.95 -17.76 9.43
N PHE A 113 21.35 -18.12 10.57
CA PHE A 113 22.05 -18.75 11.69
C PHE A 113 21.31 -20.01 12.12
N SER A 114 21.99 -21.13 12.11
CA SER A 114 21.45 -22.37 12.62
C SER A 114 21.29 -22.32 14.14
N GLN A 115 20.09 -22.58 14.63
CA GLN A 115 19.77 -22.73 16.06
C GLN A 115 19.52 -24.19 16.44
N ASP A 116 19.77 -25.11 15.53
CA ASP A 116 19.70 -26.53 15.79
C ASP A 116 20.78 -26.94 16.79
N PRO A 117 20.47 -27.82 17.78
CA PRO A 117 21.46 -28.31 18.75
C PRO A 117 22.70 -28.91 18.10
N PHE A 118 22.53 -29.61 16.98
CA PHE A 118 23.64 -30.22 16.26
C PHE A 118 24.52 -29.16 15.57
N GLY A 119 23.91 -28.13 14.97
CA GLY A 119 24.62 -27.00 14.40
C GLY A 119 25.36 -26.18 15.46
N MET A 120 24.73 -25.97 16.62
CA MET A 120 25.40 -25.30 17.74
C MET A 120 26.59 -26.11 18.29
N ALA A 121 26.47 -27.44 18.38
CA ALA A 121 27.57 -28.31 18.78
C ALA A 121 28.76 -28.19 17.82
N LYS A 122 28.52 -28.26 16.50
CA LYS A 122 29.57 -28.06 15.47
C LYS A 122 30.24 -26.71 15.55
N ARG A 123 29.45 -25.65 15.78
CA ARG A 123 29.98 -24.29 15.94
C ARG A 123 30.91 -24.21 17.17
N THR A 124 30.50 -24.83 18.27
CA THR A 124 31.31 -24.89 19.50
C THR A 124 32.57 -25.73 19.31
N GLU A 125 32.47 -26.83 18.58
CA GLU A 125 33.59 -27.70 18.25
C GLU A 125 34.64 -26.96 17.41
N TYR A 126 34.19 -26.24 16.34
CA TYR A 126 35.06 -25.41 15.51
C TYR A 126 35.73 -24.31 16.33
N MET A 127 34.96 -23.58 17.15
CA MET A 127 35.52 -22.56 18.03
C MET A 127 36.58 -23.09 18.98
N ASN A 128 36.36 -24.29 19.53
CA ASN A 128 37.32 -24.94 20.40
C ASN A 128 38.58 -25.43 19.68
N SER A 129 38.43 -25.91 18.44
CA SER A 129 39.58 -26.27 17.59
C SER A 129 40.44 -25.06 17.27
N MET A 130 39.82 -23.95 16.88
CA MET A 130 40.53 -22.68 16.63
C MET A 130 41.27 -22.16 17.89
N LEU A 131 40.60 -22.24 19.05
CA LEU A 131 41.25 -21.88 20.34
C LEU A 131 42.41 -22.80 20.69
N ALA A 132 42.34 -24.09 20.37
CA ALA A 132 43.43 -25.04 20.56
C ALA A 132 44.59 -24.70 19.64
N ASP A 133 44.34 -24.41 18.36
CA ASP A 133 45.37 -24.06 17.39
C ASP A 133 46.03 -22.71 17.72
N MET A 134 45.26 -21.73 18.20
CA MET A 134 45.82 -20.44 18.71
C MET A 134 46.78 -20.63 19.86
N ARG A 135 46.47 -21.55 20.81
CA ARG A 135 47.34 -21.84 21.97
C ARG A 135 48.57 -22.65 21.63
N THR A 136 48.49 -23.45 20.57
CA THR A 136 49.57 -24.32 20.13
C THR A 136 50.35 -23.79 18.96
N LYS A 137 50.11 -22.51 18.54
CA LYS A 137 50.70 -21.87 17.37
C LYS A 137 52.23 -21.97 17.38
N GLU A 138 52.89 -21.57 18.51
CA GLU A 138 54.31 -21.66 18.66
C GLU A 138 54.88 -23.07 18.58
N LEU A 139 54.13 -24.04 19.14
CA LEU A 139 54.49 -25.45 19.07
C LEU A 139 54.34 -26.01 17.65
N ASN A 140 53.33 -25.58 16.92
CA ASN A 140 53.10 -25.95 15.53
C ASN A 140 54.21 -25.42 14.61
N GLU A 141 54.61 -24.15 14.77
CA GLU A 141 55.74 -23.54 14.04
C GLU A 141 57.03 -24.30 14.32
N PHE A 142 57.33 -24.66 15.59
CA PHE A 142 58.47 -25.46 15.95
C PHE A 142 58.45 -26.88 15.32
N SER A 143 57.29 -27.53 15.32
CA SER A 143 57.13 -28.86 14.73
C SER A 143 57.28 -28.84 13.20
N LYS A 144 56.77 -27.82 12.56
CA LYS A 144 56.85 -27.59 11.11
C LYS A 144 58.30 -27.34 10.65
N GLN A 145 59.06 -26.53 11.41
CA GLN A 145 60.46 -26.24 11.11
C GLN A 145 61.41 -27.43 11.35
N ASN A 146 61.20 -28.22 12.38
CA ASN A 146 62.12 -29.28 12.79
C ASN A 146 61.72 -30.69 12.26
N PHE A 147 60.45 -30.94 12.07
CA PHE A 147 59.92 -32.26 11.73
C PHE A 147 59.08 -32.28 10.45
N GLY A 148 58.73 -31.09 9.88
CA GLY A 148 57.89 -30.99 8.70
C GLY A 148 56.43 -31.46 8.94
N ILE A 149 56.00 -31.52 10.20
CA ILE A 149 54.66 -31.99 10.59
C ILE A 149 53.81 -30.80 10.96
N ASN A 150 52.66 -30.64 10.33
CA ASN A 150 51.64 -29.66 10.72
C ASN A 150 50.71 -30.29 11.77
N LEU A 151 50.63 -29.72 12.96
CA LEU A 151 49.81 -30.14 14.08
C LEU A 151 48.48 -29.40 14.16
N ALA A 152 48.35 -28.27 13.44
CA ALA A 152 47.11 -27.49 13.43
C ALA A 152 46.08 -28.10 12.50
N GLU A 153 44.83 -28.08 12.89
CA GLU A 153 43.70 -28.52 12.10
C GLU A 153 43.25 -27.47 11.11
N ASN A 154 43.48 -26.17 11.43
CA ASN A 154 43.08 -25.02 10.64
C ASN A 154 44.28 -24.37 9.95
N ASP A 155 44.00 -23.62 8.84
CA ASP A 155 45.06 -22.91 8.11
C ASP A 155 45.62 -21.76 8.94
N GLU A 156 46.97 -21.65 9.00
CA GLU A 156 47.68 -20.62 9.76
C GLU A 156 47.32 -19.20 9.33
N ASP A 157 47.01 -19.00 8.01
CA ASP A 157 46.66 -17.69 7.46
C ASP A 157 45.26 -17.21 7.93
N THR A 158 44.43 -18.11 8.41
CA THR A 158 43.07 -17.80 8.92
C THR A 158 42.97 -17.77 10.43
N LEU A 159 44.10 -18.05 11.15
CA LEU A 159 44.10 -18.13 12.58
C LEU A 159 44.09 -16.73 13.20
N PRO A 160 43.05 -16.40 14.02
CA PRO A 160 43.03 -15.12 14.74
C PRO A 160 44.16 -15.02 15.76
N GLU A 161 44.70 -13.81 15.97
CA GLU A 161 45.74 -13.61 16.97
C GLU A 161 45.19 -13.39 18.39
N THR A 162 43.99 -12.85 18.47
CA THR A 162 43.34 -12.53 19.74
C THR A 162 42.00 -13.21 19.89
N LYS A 163 41.55 -13.37 21.14
CA LYS A 163 40.22 -13.91 21.41
C LYS A 163 39.10 -13.05 20.85
N GLU A 164 39.27 -11.74 20.79
CA GLU A 164 38.34 -10.78 20.23
C GLU A 164 38.23 -10.93 18.72
N GLU A 165 39.34 -11.19 18.03
CA GLU A 165 39.36 -11.50 16.60
C GLU A 165 38.68 -12.86 16.32
N LEU A 166 38.86 -13.85 17.20
CA LEU A 166 38.15 -15.10 17.07
C LEU A 166 36.63 -14.93 17.18
N GLU A 167 36.17 -14.12 18.14
CA GLU A 167 34.73 -13.81 18.27
C GLU A 167 34.21 -13.10 17.03
N LEU A 168 35.00 -12.18 16.47
CA LEU A 168 34.69 -11.48 15.23
C LEU A 168 34.64 -12.43 14.02
N HIS A 169 35.62 -13.33 13.92
CA HIS A 169 35.67 -14.39 12.90
C HIS A 169 34.43 -15.30 12.97
N MET A 170 34.04 -15.71 14.18
CA MET A 170 32.86 -16.54 14.41
C MET A 170 31.54 -15.84 14.07
N GLN A 171 31.52 -14.51 14.13
CA GLN A 171 30.33 -13.71 13.78
C GLN A 171 30.26 -13.37 12.30
N LEU A 172 31.37 -13.08 11.67
CA LEU A 172 31.43 -12.53 10.32
C LEU A 172 31.79 -13.56 9.24
N THR A 173 32.70 -14.48 9.54
CA THR A 173 33.32 -15.34 8.54
C THR A 173 32.88 -16.79 8.64
N TYR A 174 32.71 -17.30 9.87
CA TYR A 174 32.29 -18.70 10.05
C TYR A 174 30.84 -18.92 9.66
N LYS A 175 30.63 -19.79 8.69
CA LYS A 175 29.30 -20.22 8.25
C LYS A 175 29.27 -21.74 8.08
N GLN A 176 28.18 -22.35 8.54
CA GLN A 176 27.92 -23.76 8.29
C GLN A 176 27.32 -23.97 6.88
N ALA A 177 27.52 -25.13 6.30
CA ALA A 177 26.95 -25.46 4.99
C ALA A 177 25.42 -25.30 4.94
N VAL A 178 24.72 -25.58 6.05
CA VAL A 178 23.27 -25.39 6.18
C VAL A 178 22.91 -23.91 6.11
N GLU A 179 23.66 -23.04 6.82
CA GLU A 179 23.43 -21.60 6.80
C GLU A 179 23.65 -21.00 5.43
N ILE A 180 24.69 -21.44 4.72
CA ILE A 180 24.98 -21.04 3.33
C ILE A 180 23.84 -21.49 2.41
N ALA A 181 23.38 -22.74 2.56
CA ALA A 181 22.27 -23.26 1.76
C ALA A 181 20.97 -22.52 2.00
N GLU A 182 20.68 -22.14 3.25
CA GLU A 182 19.51 -21.33 3.59
C GLU A 182 19.58 -19.92 3.00
N GLU A 183 20.74 -19.24 3.05
CA GLU A 183 20.95 -17.94 2.44
C GLU A 183 20.79 -18.01 0.92
N GLN A 184 21.35 -19.01 0.27
CA GLN A 184 21.20 -19.23 -1.18
C GLN A 184 19.74 -19.52 -1.54
N ALA A 185 19.05 -20.37 -0.78
CA ALA A 185 17.64 -20.67 -1.01
C ALA A 185 16.77 -19.42 -0.90
N LEU A 186 17.02 -18.56 0.10
CA LEU A 186 16.31 -17.28 0.23
C LEU A 186 16.61 -16.33 -0.91
N SER A 187 17.88 -16.26 -1.39
CA SER A 187 18.25 -15.43 -2.53
C SER A 187 17.54 -15.88 -3.80
N VAL A 188 17.53 -17.18 -4.08
CA VAL A 188 16.84 -17.76 -5.26
C VAL A 188 15.32 -17.52 -5.18
N LEU A 189 14.73 -17.65 -3.99
CA LEU A 189 13.30 -17.39 -3.77
C LEU A 189 12.96 -15.92 -4.03
N MET A 190 13.78 -14.99 -3.54
CA MET A 190 13.58 -13.56 -3.76
C MET A 190 13.73 -13.19 -5.24
N GLU A 191 14.71 -13.76 -5.92
CA GLU A 191 14.91 -13.54 -7.33
C GLU A 191 13.75 -14.12 -8.16
N GLY A 192 13.33 -15.36 -7.88
CA GLY A 192 12.19 -16.00 -8.53
C GLY A 192 10.86 -15.28 -8.34
N SER A 193 10.65 -14.65 -7.17
CA SER A 193 9.46 -13.84 -6.88
C SER A 193 9.55 -12.39 -7.40
N ASN A 194 10.62 -11.98 -8.07
CA ASN A 194 10.88 -10.59 -8.44
C ASN A 194 10.74 -9.61 -7.24
N TYR A 195 11.29 -10.00 -6.09
CA TYR A 195 11.09 -9.30 -4.83
C TYR A 195 11.49 -7.82 -4.86
N GLU A 196 12.50 -7.44 -5.65
CA GLU A 196 12.91 -6.04 -5.81
C GLU A 196 11.80 -5.15 -6.41
N LEU A 197 11.02 -5.70 -7.34
CA LEU A 197 9.86 -5.00 -7.90
C LEU A 197 8.74 -4.87 -6.85
N ILE A 198 8.46 -5.97 -6.13
CA ILE A 198 7.47 -5.99 -5.04
C ILE A 198 7.85 -4.98 -3.97
N LYS A 199 9.12 -4.93 -3.57
CA LYS A 199 9.69 -3.99 -2.61
C LYS A 199 9.48 -2.54 -3.00
N LYS A 200 9.74 -2.18 -4.27
CA LYS A 200 9.50 -0.81 -4.78
C LYS A 200 8.01 -0.44 -4.72
N ARG A 201 7.13 -1.36 -5.14
CA ARG A 201 5.67 -1.14 -5.05
C ARG A 201 5.20 -1.01 -3.62
N PHE A 202 5.71 -1.85 -2.73
CA PHE A 202 5.41 -1.80 -1.30
C PHE A 202 5.82 -0.45 -0.68
N TYR A 203 7.03 0.05 -0.97
CA TYR A 203 7.47 1.35 -0.47
C TYR A 203 6.69 2.52 -1.07
N TYR A 204 6.30 2.41 -2.35
CA TYR A 204 5.42 3.38 -2.97
C TYR A 204 4.08 3.46 -2.23
N ASP A 205 3.41 2.32 -2.00
CA ASP A 205 2.14 2.31 -1.29
C ASP A 205 2.28 2.77 0.17
N LEU A 206 3.34 2.38 0.85
CA LEU A 206 3.63 2.85 2.21
C LEU A 206 3.79 4.37 2.28
N THR A 207 4.38 4.98 1.25
CA THR A 207 4.56 6.43 1.16
C THR A 207 3.26 7.14 0.79
N VAL A 208 2.53 6.62 -0.21
CA VAL A 208 1.33 7.24 -0.77
C VAL A 208 0.08 6.95 0.06
N LEU A 209 -0.14 5.69 0.44
CA LEU A 209 -1.33 5.23 1.15
C LEU A 209 -1.12 5.13 2.66
N GLY A 210 0.13 5.02 3.12
CA GLY A 210 0.48 4.79 4.52
C GLY A 210 0.35 3.34 4.98
N ILE A 211 0.02 2.42 4.08
CA ILE A 211 -0.11 0.99 4.32
C ILE A 211 0.52 0.23 3.18
N GLY A 212 1.25 -0.82 3.49
CA GLY A 212 1.82 -1.76 2.53
C GLY A 212 1.46 -3.19 2.89
N ALA A 213 1.28 -4.04 1.89
CA ALA A 213 0.90 -5.43 2.08
C ALA A 213 1.58 -6.36 1.08
N VAL A 214 2.00 -7.51 1.57
CA VAL A 214 2.50 -8.63 0.79
C VAL A 214 1.85 -9.92 1.28
N LYS A 215 1.71 -10.88 0.39
CA LYS A 215 1.18 -12.20 0.68
C LYS A 215 2.25 -13.25 0.44
N THR A 216 2.41 -14.15 1.38
CA THR A 216 3.25 -15.33 1.22
C THR A 216 2.36 -16.54 0.98
N SER A 217 2.55 -17.22 -0.12
CA SER A 217 1.81 -18.43 -0.47
C SER A 217 2.78 -19.58 -0.77
N PHE A 218 2.27 -20.79 -0.69
CA PHE A 218 3.03 -21.98 -1.07
C PHE A 218 2.33 -22.67 -2.23
N ASN A 219 3.06 -22.84 -3.31
CA ASN A 219 2.64 -23.59 -4.47
C ASN A 219 3.54 -24.82 -4.62
N THR A 220 2.95 -25.99 -4.91
CA THR A 220 3.71 -27.23 -5.09
C THR A 220 4.67 -27.21 -6.27
N SER A 221 4.42 -26.36 -7.28
CA SER A 221 5.27 -26.23 -8.47
C SER A 221 6.41 -25.24 -8.27
N GLU A 222 6.19 -24.16 -7.55
CA GLU A 222 7.12 -23.02 -7.43
C GLU A 222 7.73 -22.90 -6.01
N GLY A 223 7.18 -23.65 -5.05
CA GLY A 223 7.57 -23.55 -3.65
C GLY A 223 6.92 -22.35 -2.96
N VAL A 224 7.69 -21.60 -2.17
CA VAL A 224 7.23 -20.39 -1.50
C VAL A 224 7.26 -19.23 -2.49
N VAL A 225 6.13 -18.53 -2.61
CA VAL A 225 5.98 -17.37 -3.49
C VAL A 225 5.57 -16.16 -2.64
N VAL A 226 6.19 -15.03 -2.90
CA VAL A 226 5.84 -13.74 -2.30
C VAL A 226 5.17 -12.88 -3.36
N ASP A 227 3.92 -12.50 -3.10
CA ASP A 227 3.12 -11.69 -4.02
C ASP A 227 2.85 -10.30 -3.42
N TYR A 228 2.84 -9.31 -4.30
CA TYR A 228 2.36 -7.98 -3.94
C TYR A 228 0.83 -7.99 -3.81
N VAL A 229 0.33 -7.33 -2.77
CA VAL A 229 -1.11 -7.13 -2.55
C VAL A 229 -1.41 -5.64 -2.55
N ASP A 230 -2.36 -5.24 -3.42
CA ASP A 230 -2.81 -3.84 -3.45
C ASP A 230 -3.62 -3.52 -2.19
N PRO A 231 -3.16 -2.57 -1.35
CA PRO A 231 -3.88 -2.17 -0.15
C PRO A 231 -5.31 -1.68 -0.38
N ALA A 232 -5.62 -1.17 -1.58
CA ALA A 232 -6.97 -0.75 -1.92
C ALA A 232 -7.97 -1.91 -1.97
N ASN A 233 -7.49 -3.12 -2.22
CA ASN A 233 -8.29 -4.34 -2.31
C ASN A 233 -8.29 -5.17 -1.03
N LEU A 234 -7.60 -4.70 0.02
CA LEU A 234 -7.53 -5.41 1.29
C LEU A 234 -8.80 -5.25 2.13
N VAL A 235 -9.19 -6.33 2.78
CA VAL A 235 -10.19 -6.39 3.83
C VAL A 235 -9.56 -7.04 5.07
N TYR A 236 -9.77 -6.46 6.24
CA TYR A 236 -9.16 -6.93 7.50
C TYR A 236 -10.03 -6.58 8.70
N SER A 237 -9.89 -7.34 9.79
CA SER A 237 -10.55 -7.05 11.05
C SER A 237 -9.99 -5.77 11.67
N TYR A 238 -10.78 -5.12 12.54
CA TYR A 238 -10.31 -3.95 13.26
C TYR A 238 -9.02 -4.26 14.04
N THR A 239 -8.06 -3.37 13.96
CA THR A 239 -6.79 -3.44 14.68
C THR A 239 -6.29 -2.05 15.04
N GLU A 240 -5.54 -1.95 16.12
CA GLU A 240 -4.79 -0.76 16.53
C GLU A 240 -3.27 -0.99 16.40
N SER A 241 -2.86 -2.24 16.12
CA SER A 241 -1.46 -2.60 15.94
C SER A 241 -0.95 -2.19 14.55
N PRO A 242 0.14 -1.40 14.45
CA PRO A 242 0.75 -1.04 13.17
C PRO A 242 1.23 -2.24 12.33
N TYR A 243 1.43 -3.39 12.96
CA TYR A 243 1.89 -4.64 12.32
C TYR A 243 0.78 -5.65 12.09
N PHE A 244 -0.48 -5.33 12.42
CA PHE A 244 -1.65 -6.19 12.21
C PHE A 244 -1.52 -7.60 12.83
N GLU A 245 -0.90 -7.71 14.00
CA GLU A 245 -0.68 -9.00 14.66
C GLU A 245 -1.94 -9.56 15.33
N ASP A 246 -2.85 -8.68 15.72
CA ASP A 246 -4.08 -8.97 16.48
C ASP A 246 -5.30 -9.26 15.59
N ILE A 247 -5.15 -9.22 14.27
CA ILE A 247 -6.25 -9.48 13.35
C ILE A 247 -6.67 -10.96 13.37
N TYR A 248 -7.98 -11.20 13.26
CA TYR A 248 -8.56 -12.55 13.20
C TYR A 248 -9.07 -12.94 11.81
N TYR A 249 -9.22 -11.98 10.90
CA TYR A 249 -9.37 -12.25 9.47
C TYR A 249 -8.65 -11.19 8.64
N VAL A 250 -8.23 -11.61 7.47
CA VAL A 250 -7.66 -10.77 6.43
C VAL A 250 -8.00 -11.37 5.08
N GLY A 251 -8.20 -10.54 4.08
CA GLY A 251 -8.45 -11.01 2.73
C GLY A 251 -8.19 -9.93 1.68
N GLU A 252 -8.30 -10.34 0.43
CA GLU A 252 -8.16 -9.50 -0.73
C GLU A 252 -9.30 -9.74 -1.73
N VAL A 253 -9.73 -8.67 -2.37
CA VAL A 253 -10.71 -8.75 -3.46
C VAL A 253 -9.95 -8.78 -4.78
N LYS A 254 -10.06 -9.88 -5.51
CA LYS A 254 -9.48 -10.01 -6.86
C LYS A 254 -10.58 -10.00 -7.91
N THR A 255 -10.33 -9.25 -8.99
CA THR A 255 -11.18 -9.30 -10.18
C THR A 255 -10.52 -10.25 -11.17
N ILE A 256 -11.12 -11.40 -11.38
CA ILE A 256 -10.59 -12.45 -12.25
C ILE A 256 -11.57 -12.77 -13.39
N PRO A 257 -11.07 -13.15 -14.58
CA PRO A 257 -11.92 -13.60 -15.66
C PRO A 257 -12.57 -14.96 -15.34
N VAL A 258 -13.73 -15.22 -15.88
CA VAL A 258 -14.50 -16.46 -15.64
C VAL A 258 -13.71 -17.70 -16.03
N ASN A 259 -12.90 -17.62 -17.08
CA ASN A 259 -12.06 -18.73 -17.53
C ASN A 259 -10.98 -19.10 -16.50
N GLU A 260 -10.41 -18.08 -15.83
CA GLU A 260 -9.43 -18.29 -14.76
C GLU A 260 -10.12 -18.85 -13.52
N LEU A 261 -11.31 -18.37 -13.19
CA LEU A 261 -12.13 -18.92 -12.11
C LEU A 261 -12.40 -20.42 -12.33
N ALA A 262 -12.79 -20.82 -13.54
CA ALA A 262 -13.04 -22.22 -13.87
C ALA A 262 -11.77 -23.09 -13.78
N LYS A 263 -10.60 -22.54 -14.12
CA LYS A 263 -9.31 -23.22 -14.00
C LYS A 263 -8.90 -23.39 -12.53
N GLU A 264 -9.11 -22.37 -11.71
CA GLU A 264 -8.73 -22.39 -10.29
C GLU A 264 -9.66 -23.29 -9.47
N PHE A 265 -10.96 -23.31 -9.83
CA PHE A 265 -11.99 -24.10 -9.13
C PHE A 265 -12.68 -25.12 -10.07
N PRO A 266 -12.00 -26.23 -10.41
CA PRO A 266 -12.51 -27.21 -11.38
C PRO A 266 -13.76 -27.97 -10.92
N HIS A 267 -14.17 -27.83 -9.66
CA HIS A 267 -15.40 -28.42 -9.12
C HIS A 267 -16.67 -27.64 -9.50
N LEU A 268 -16.54 -26.43 -10.07
CA LEU A 268 -17.67 -25.65 -10.53
C LEU A 268 -18.29 -26.29 -11.79
N LYS A 269 -19.60 -26.43 -11.78
CA LYS A 269 -20.34 -26.93 -12.93
C LYS A 269 -20.62 -25.78 -13.91
N GLU A 270 -20.89 -26.12 -15.15
CA GLU A 270 -21.24 -25.15 -16.19
C GLU A 270 -22.49 -24.33 -15.81
N SER A 271 -23.51 -24.98 -15.22
CA SER A 271 -24.68 -24.30 -14.66
C SER A 271 -24.33 -23.24 -13.59
N ASP A 272 -23.32 -23.52 -12.77
CA ASP A 272 -22.88 -22.61 -11.74
C ASP A 272 -22.21 -21.38 -12.33
N LEU A 273 -21.41 -21.58 -13.39
CA LEU A 273 -20.75 -20.49 -14.12
C LEU A 273 -21.76 -19.61 -14.85
N GLU A 274 -22.80 -20.22 -15.46
CA GLU A 274 -23.90 -19.45 -16.06
C GLU A 274 -24.67 -18.61 -15.04
N ASP A 275 -24.97 -19.16 -13.87
CA ASP A 275 -25.69 -18.44 -12.81
C ASP A 275 -24.84 -17.29 -12.26
N ILE A 276 -23.53 -17.51 -12.11
CA ILE A 276 -22.59 -16.48 -11.73
C ILE A 276 -22.56 -15.36 -12.80
N MET A 277 -22.57 -15.71 -14.07
CA MET A 277 -22.60 -14.75 -15.16
C MET A 277 -23.92 -13.99 -15.25
N LYS A 278 -25.06 -14.64 -15.04
CA LYS A 278 -26.40 -13.99 -15.05
C LYS A 278 -26.54 -12.97 -13.92
N ASN A 279 -26.01 -13.27 -12.74
CA ASN A 279 -26.06 -12.38 -11.56
C ASN A 279 -24.96 -11.32 -11.52
N LYS A 280 -24.11 -11.25 -12.53
CA LYS A 280 -23.01 -10.32 -12.68
C LYS A 280 -23.43 -8.85 -12.70
N SER A 281 -24.58 -8.55 -13.28
CA SER A 281 -25.15 -7.20 -13.39
C SER A 281 -25.33 -6.53 -12.02
N TYR A 282 -25.67 -7.31 -10.99
CA TYR A 282 -25.84 -6.80 -9.62
C TYR A 282 -24.52 -6.39 -8.97
N ASN A 283 -23.44 -7.13 -9.23
CA ASN A 283 -22.11 -6.85 -8.67
C ASN A 283 -21.48 -5.59 -9.22
N ARG A 284 -21.80 -5.22 -10.45
CA ARG A 284 -21.11 -4.18 -11.19
C ARG A 284 -21.42 -2.77 -10.70
N SER A 285 -22.66 -2.49 -10.33
CA SER A 285 -23.07 -1.16 -9.90
C SER A 285 -22.56 -0.79 -8.50
N ASN A 286 -22.30 -1.77 -7.64
CA ASN A 286 -21.95 -1.53 -6.24
C ASN A 286 -20.45 -1.43 -5.97
N TYR A 287 -19.60 -2.11 -6.75
CA TYR A 287 -18.17 -2.22 -6.45
C TYR A 287 -17.23 -1.47 -7.41
N ASN A 288 -17.63 -1.25 -8.67
CA ASN A 288 -16.79 -0.65 -9.72
C ASN A 288 -17.34 0.65 -10.31
N ALA A 289 -18.17 1.38 -9.63
CA ALA A 289 -18.92 2.52 -10.18
C ALA A 289 -18.08 3.72 -10.70
N ARG A 290 -16.74 3.66 -10.71
CA ARG A 290 -15.88 4.76 -11.20
C ARG A 290 -15.05 4.43 -12.44
N HIS A 291 -15.01 3.20 -12.92
CA HIS A 291 -14.34 2.84 -14.18
C HIS A 291 -15.35 2.64 -15.32
N SER A 292 -16.24 3.63 -15.50
CA SER A 292 -17.26 3.57 -16.55
C SER A 292 -16.74 3.94 -17.95
N GLU A 293 -15.48 4.26 -18.10
CA GLU A 293 -14.89 4.64 -19.40
C GLU A 293 -14.10 3.50 -20.06
N ASP A 294 -13.66 2.50 -19.29
CA ASP A 294 -13.05 1.32 -19.89
C ASP A 294 -14.14 0.37 -20.39
N LYS A 295 -14.09 0.11 -21.69
CA LYS A 295 -14.95 -0.86 -22.38
C LYS A 295 -15.00 -2.15 -21.55
N GLU A 296 -16.16 -2.37 -21.08
CA GLU A 296 -16.65 -3.48 -20.30
C GLU A 296 -16.08 -4.82 -20.72
N ASP A 297 -15.09 -5.29 -20.00
CA ASP A 297 -14.72 -6.69 -20.04
C ASP A 297 -15.84 -7.48 -19.36
N ASN A 298 -16.81 -7.90 -20.20
CA ASN A 298 -18.04 -8.54 -19.76
C ASN A 298 -17.80 -9.89 -19.07
N ASN A 299 -16.54 -10.28 -18.86
CA ASN A 299 -16.15 -11.62 -18.45
C ASN A 299 -15.38 -11.70 -17.14
N THR A 300 -15.38 -10.63 -16.31
CA THR A 300 -14.68 -10.61 -15.03
C THR A 300 -15.61 -10.71 -13.81
N ILE A 301 -15.17 -11.36 -12.77
CA ILE A 301 -15.92 -11.60 -11.51
C ILE A 301 -15.05 -11.19 -10.34
N GLN A 302 -15.66 -10.63 -9.30
CA GLN A 302 -14.98 -10.30 -8.06
C GLN A 302 -15.09 -11.46 -7.08
N VAL A 303 -13.92 -11.92 -6.65
CA VAL A 303 -13.76 -12.98 -5.66
C VAL A 303 -13.05 -12.42 -4.44
N LEU A 304 -13.61 -12.64 -3.26
CA LEU A 304 -13.01 -12.37 -1.99
C LEU A 304 -12.23 -13.61 -1.53
N TYR A 305 -10.90 -13.54 -1.54
CA TYR A 305 -10.02 -14.52 -0.92
C TYR A 305 -9.72 -14.08 0.49
N PHE A 306 -9.90 -14.94 1.47
CA PHE A 306 -9.69 -14.56 2.86
C PHE A 306 -9.12 -15.68 3.71
N ASN A 307 -8.34 -15.27 4.71
CA ASN A 307 -7.88 -16.13 5.78
C ASN A 307 -8.68 -15.78 7.06
N TYR A 308 -9.09 -16.80 7.78
CA TYR A 308 -9.79 -16.68 9.05
C TYR A 308 -9.07 -17.45 10.14
N LYS A 309 -8.74 -16.77 11.24
CA LYS A 309 -8.04 -17.35 12.39
C LYS A 309 -9.05 -17.77 13.46
N THR A 310 -8.96 -19.00 13.90
CA THR A 310 -9.77 -19.59 14.96
C THR A 310 -8.93 -20.51 15.82
N TYR A 311 -9.53 -21.25 16.73
CA TYR A 311 -8.86 -22.17 17.64
C TYR A 311 -9.28 -23.60 17.32
N MET A 312 -8.35 -24.52 17.45
CA MET A 312 -8.57 -25.96 17.45
C MET A 312 -8.13 -26.51 18.81
N ASN A 313 -8.90 -27.47 19.34
CA ASN A 313 -8.60 -28.11 20.60
C ASN A 313 -7.86 -29.41 20.35
N GLU A 314 -6.59 -29.48 20.73
CA GLU A 314 -5.87 -30.72 20.78
C GLU A 314 -6.14 -31.39 22.14
N VAL A 315 -6.74 -32.57 22.11
CA VAL A 315 -7.08 -33.36 23.28
C VAL A 315 -6.11 -34.51 23.41
N TYR A 316 -5.50 -34.64 24.56
CA TYR A 316 -4.58 -35.70 24.87
C TYR A 316 -5.10 -36.53 26.05
N LYS A 317 -5.06 -37.85 25.89
CA LYS A 317 -5.20 -38.80 26.99
C LYS A 317 -3.83 -39.01 27.63
N VAL A 318 -3.68 -38.59 28.87
CA VAL A 318 -2.47 -38.85 29.65
C VAL A 318 -2.73 -40.07 30.55
N LYS A 319 -1.90 -41.08 30.43
CA LYS A 319 -1.94 -42.27 31.25
C LYS A 319 -0.63 -42.39 32.02
N GLU A 320 -0.70 -42.48 33.34
CA GLU A 320 0.42 -42.85 34.17
C GLU A 320 0.66 -44.37 34.09
N THR A 321 1.86 -44.76 33.74
CA THR A 321 2.25 -46.16 33.71
C THR A 321 2.68 -46.59 35.10
N GLY A 322 2.57 -47.92 35.41
CA GLY A 322 2.97 -48.46 36.71
C GLY A 322 4.45 -48.23 37.11
N THR A 323 5.24 -47.63 36.21
CA THR A 323 6.62 -47.20 36.43
C THR A 323 6.74 -45.68 36.70
N GLY A 324 5.62 -44.97 36.84
CA GLY A 324 5.60 -43.52 37.05
C GLY A 324 5.85 -42.68 35.77
N ALA A 325 5.98 -43.30 34.60
CA ALA A 325 6.13 -42.58 33.35
C ALA A 325 4.77 -42.23 32.74
N GLU A 326 4.58 -40.99 32.27
CA GLU A 326 3.37 -40.56 31.60
C GLU A 326 3.40 -40.96 30.13
N LYS A 327 2.33 -41.60 29.64
CA LYS A 327 2.09 -41.88 28.22
C LYS A 327 1.01 -40.98 27.70
N ILE A 328 1.36 -40.14 26.74
CA ILE A 328 0.48 -39.16 26.10
C ILE A 328 -0.01 -39.72 24.76
N ILE A 329 -1.33 -39.79 24.58
CA ILE A 329 -1.96 -40.29 23.35
C ILE A 329 -2.93 -39.24 22.83
N PRO A 330 -2.79 -38.77 21.57
CA PRO A 330 -3.73 -37.81 20.97
C PRO A 330 -5.12 -38.48 20.82
N LYS A 331 -6.16 -37.73 21.08
CA LYS A 331 -7.57 -38.12 20.98
C LYS A 331 -8.39 -37.01 20.28
N ASP A 332 -9.58 -37.39 19.81
CA ASP A 332 -10.53 -36.43 19.27
C ASP A 332 -11.13 -35.54 20.36
N ASP A 333 -11.65 -34.39 19.99
CA ASP A 333 -12.23 -33.40 20.89
C ASP A 333 -13.40 -33.95 21.73
N SER A 334 -14.08 -34.96 21.23
CA SER A 334 -15.18 -35.66 21.92
C SER A 334 -14.73 -36.58 23.04
N PHE A 335 -13.41 -36.82 23.25
CA PHE A 335 -12.91 -37.73 24.25
C PHE A 335 -13.11 -37.17 25.65
N ASN A 336 -13.93 -37.89 26.45
CA ASN A 336 -14.04 -37.71 27.90
C ASN A 336 -13.59 -38.99 28.61
N PRO A 337 -12.71 -38.90 29.60
CA PRO A 337 -12.35 -40.08 30.40
C PRO A 337 -13.59 -40.54 31.20
N PRO A 338 -13.84 -41.86 31.34
CA PRO A 338 -14.89 -42.37 32.22
C PRO A 338 -14.63 -41.95 33.66
N GLU A 339 -15.69 -41.58 34.39
CA GLU A 339 -15.61 -41.09 35.78
C GLU A 339 -15.15 -42.16 36.79
N ASP A 340 -15.26 -43.45 36.46
CA ASP A 340 -15.11 -44.57 37.41
C ASP A 340 -13.85 -45.43 37.20
N MET A 341 -12.81 -44.97 36.52
CA MET A 341 -11.62 -45.78 36.34
C MET A 341 -10.52 -45.46 37.38
N GLU A 342 -10.27 -46.43 38.29
CA GLU A 342 -9.12 -46.52 39.17
C GLU A 342 -7.76 -46.57 38.44
N GLY A 343 -7.66 -46.10 37.26
CA GLY A 343 -6.49 -46.22 36.40
C GLY A 343 -6.02 -44.91 35.81
N GLY A 344 -5.86 -43.84 36.59
CA GLY A 344 -4.98 -42.72 36.28
C GLY A 344 -5.04 -42.14 34.87
N PHE A 345 -6.23 -42.02 34.26
CA PHE A 345 -6.37 -41.32 32.97
C PHE A 345 -6.78 -39.89 33.24
N SER A 346 -5.99 -38.94 32.75
CA SER A 346 -6.37 -37.55 32.75
C SER A 346 -6.55 -37.04 31.32
N ARG A 347 -7.44 -36.07 31.15
CA ARG A 347 -7.63 -35.33 29.88
C ARG A 347 -6.81 -34.06 29.95
N MET A 348 -5.86 -33.91 29.06
CA MET A 348 -5.12 -32.68 28.85
C MET A 348 -5.67 -32.00 27.61
N LEU A 349 -6.05 -30.75 27.75
CA LEU A 349 -6.56 -29.93 26.67
C LEU A 349 -5.55 -28.85 26.35
N ARG A 350 -5.21 -28.70 25.06
CA ARG A 350 -4.40 -27.61 24.54
C ARG A 350 -5.15 -26.93 23.41
N SER A 351 -5.36 -25.62 23.53
CA SER A 351 -5.98 -24.83 22.47
C SER A 351 -4.89 -24.22 21.59
N ILE A 352 -4.96 -24.48 20.29
CA ILE A 352 -3.98 -24.03 19.31
C ILE A 352 -4.71 -23.19 18.27
N GLU A 353 -4.14 -22.03 17.91
CA GLU A 353 -4.64 -21.22 16.80
C GLU A 353 -4.49 -21.97 15.47
N THR A 354 -5.53 -21.89 14.65
CA THR A 354 -5.57 -22.45 13.29
C THR A 354 -6.06 -21.43 12.30
N LEU A 355 -5.65 -21.59 11.06
CA LEU A 355 -5.98 -20.71 9.94
C LEU A 355 -6.83 -21.48 8.93
N TYR A 356 -7.92 -20.88 8.49
CA TYR A 356 -8.78 -21.37 7.43
C TYR A 356 -8.68 -20.47 6.22
N ASP A 357 -8.58 -21.09 5.04
CA ASP A 357 -8.55 -20.41 3.75
C ASP A 357 -9.93 -20.48 3.10
N GLY A 358 -10.49 -19.33 2.79
CA GLY A 358 -11.77 -19.20 2.14
C GLY A 358 -11.70 -18.39 0.84
N ALA A 359 -12.58 -18.73 -0.09
CA ALA A 359 -12.82 -17.94 -1.29
C ALA A 359 -14.32 -17.83 -1.54
N MET A 360 -14.86 -16.63 -1.72
CA MET A 360 -16.28 -16.38 -1.91
C MET A 360 -16.50 -15.39 -3.04
N ILE A 361 -17.48 -15.66 -3.91
CA ILE A 361 -17.89 -14.73 -4.96
C ILE A 361 -18.71 -13.60 -4.35
N LEU A 362 -18.31 -12.37 -4.58
CA LEU A 362 -19.09 -11.21 -4.18
C LEU A 362 -20.32 -11.06 -5.10
N GLY A 363 -21.50 -10.96 -4.47
CA GLY A 363 -22.79 -10.81 -5.16
C GLY A 363 -23.66 -12.04 -5.17
N THR A 364 -23.14 -13.20 -5.52
CA THR A 364 -23.92 -14.47 -5.48
C THR A 364 -23.83 -15.15 -4.13
N ASP A 365 -22.94 -14.69 -3.25
CA ASP A 365 -22.65 -15.27 -1.93
C ASP A 365 -22.32 -16.78 -1.98
N LYS A 366 -21.73 -17.23 -3.10
CA LYS A 366 -21.32 -18.61 -3.29
C LYS A 366 -19.90 -18.79 -2.76
N LEU A 367 -19.75 -19.69 -1.81
CA LEU A 367 -18.44 -20.06 -1.29
C LEU A 367 -17.78 -21.04 -2.27
N LEU A 368 -16.59 -20.72 -2.73
CA LEU A 368 -15.80 -21.52 -3.67
C LEU A 368 -14.85 -22.48 -2.96
N LYS A 369 -14.26 -22.01 -1.88
CA LYS A 369 -13.25 -22.74 -1.12
C LYS A 369 -13.44 -22.48 0.37
N TRP A 370 -13.34 -23.54 1.17
CA TRP A 370 -13.20 -23.45 2.61
C TRP A 370 -12.45 -24.67 3.10
N GLU A 371 -11.23 -24.47 3.50
CA GLU A 371 -10.38 -25.55 4.03
C GLU A 371 -9.41 -25.02 5.08
N MET A 372 -8.93 -25.90 5.96
CA MET A 372 -7.85 -25.54 6.87
C MET A 372 -6.56 -25.35 6.09
N SER A 373 -5.88 -24.24 6.33
CA SER A 373 -4.62 -23.91 5.66
C SER A 373 -3.57 -24.99 5.92
N LYS A 374 -2.93 -25.48 4.87
CA LYS A 374 -1.93 -26.56 4.97
C LYS A 374 -0.58 -26.06 5.47
N ASN A 375 -0.27 -24.79 5.19
CA ASN A 375 1.05 -24.19 5.47
C ASN A 375 0.91 -23.04 6.46
N MET A 376 0.66 -23.39 7.72
CA MET A 376 0.54 -22.41 8.79
C MET A 376 1.91 -22.02 9.31
N MET A 377 2.23 -20.73 9.26
CA MET A 377 3.45 -20.18 9.84
C MET A 377 3.25 -19.95 11.34
N ARG A 378 4.07 -20.63 12.16
CA ARG A 378 4.04 -20.50 13.61
C ARG A 378 5.31 -19.83 14.12
N PRO A 379 5.22 -18.85 15.03
CA PRO A 379 6.40 -18.24 15.64
C PRO A 379 7.13 -19.26 16.52
N LYS A 380 8.47 -19.26 16.47
CA LYS A 380 9.31 -20.17 17.30
C LYS A 380 9.12 -19.91 18.80
N SER A 381 8.74 -18.70 19.19
CA SER A 381 8.50 -18.35 20.60
C SER A 381 7.22 -18.94 21.17
N ASP A 382 6.21 -19.20 20.33
CA ASP A 382 4.92 -19.72 20.77
C ASP A 382 4.25 -20.50 19.62
N PHE A 383 4.41 -21.81 19.62
CA PHE A 383 3.81 -22.70 18.62
C PHE A 383 2.29 -22.80 18.69
N THR A 384 1.66 -22.26 19.74
CA THR A 384 0.20 -22.19 19.84
C THR A 384 -0.41 -21.11 18.97
N LYS A 385 0.39 -20.12 18.56
CA LYS A 385 -0.03 -19.01 17.71
C LYS A 385 0.24 -19.27 16.24
N VAL A 386 -0.56 -18.65 15.38
CA VAL A 386 -0.41 -18.69 13.92
C VAL A 386 -0.27 -17.28 13.38
N LYS A 387 0.67 -17.07 12.47
CA LYS A 387 0.78 -15.85 11.67
C LYS A 387 -0.11 -15.95 10.44
N MET A 388 -0.73 -14.84 10.05
CA MET A 388 -1.46 -14.75 8.80
C MET A 388 -0.52 -14.88 7.60
N ASN A 389 -1.04 -15.33 6.46
CA ASN A 389 -0.29 -15.37 5.20
C ASN A 389 -0.07 -13.99 4.59
N TYR A 390 -0.75 -12.98 5.11
CA TYR A 390 -0.59 -11.58 4.72
C TYR A 390 0.29 -10.87 5.75
N SER A 391 1.34 -10.23 5.28
CA SER A 391 2.17 -9.32 6.07
C SER A 391 1.79 -7.89 5.73
N ILE A 392 1.14 -7.20 6.66
CA ILE A 392 0.63 -5.85 6.49
C ILE A 392 1.32 -4.93 7.48
N VAL A 393 1.71 -3.76 7.03
CA VAL A 393 2.35 -2.75 7.86
C VAL A 393 1.75 -1.37 7.58
N ALA A 394 1.34 -0.67 8.64
CA ALA A 394 0.91 0.71 8.59
C ALA A 394 1.58 1.51 9.72
N PRO A 395 2.81 2.01 9.54
CA PRO A 395 3.62 2.59 10.61
C PRO A 395 2.98 3.79 11.30
N ARG A 396 2.12 4.50 10.60
CA ARG A 396 1.43 5.69 11.08
C ARG A 396 -0.06 5.41 11.26
N MET A 397 -0.37 4.49 12.16
CA MET A 397 -1.74 4.17 12.52
C MET A 397 -2.06 4.68 13.93
N TYR A 398 -3.23 5.30 14.08
CA TYR A 398 -3.76 5.75 15.38
C TYR A 398 -5.26 5.48 15.43
N ASN A 399 -5.72 4.75 16.45
CA ASN A 399 -7.12 4.32 16.60
C ASN A 399 -7.70 3.71 15.31
N GLY A 400 -6.96 2.83 14.66
CA GLY A 400 -7.36 2.17 13.41
C GLY A 400 -7.41 3.08 12.17
N LYS A 401 -7.02 4.35 12.29
CA LYS A 401 -6.92 5.29 11.16
C LYS A 401 -5.50 5.35 10.65
N ILE A 402 -5.34 5.10 9.37
CA ILE A 402 -4.06 5.13 8.68
C ILE A 402 -3.79 6.53 8.14
N ASP A 403 -2.58 7.01 8.36
CA ASP A 403 -2.11 8.30 7.87
C ASP A 403 -0.90 8.11 6.95
N SER A 404 -0.88 8.82 5.83
CA SER A 404 0.20 8.73 4.83
C SER A 404 0.97 10.03 4.69
N LEU A 405 2.16 9.95 4.11
CA LEU A 405 2.94 11.14 3.80
C LEU A 405 2.16 12.04 2.82
N VAL A 406 1.62 11.47 1.76
CA VAL A 406 0.85 12.21 0.75
C VAL A 406 -0.37 12.87 1.38
N LYS A 407 -1.12 12.16 2.22
CA LYS A 407 -2.30 12.73 2.90
C LYS A 407 -1.99 13.98 3.73
N ARG A 408 -0.82 14.02 4.36
CA ARG A 408 -0.38 15.18 5.15
C ARG A 408 -0.03 16.39 4.31
N ILE A 409 0.48 16.18 3.10
CA ILE A 409 0.94 17.26 2.22
C ILE A 409 -0.10 17.67 1.18
N THR A 410 -1.26 17.00 1.09
CA THR A 410 -2.32 17.37 0.14
C THR A 410 -2.78 18.80 0.32
N GLY A 411 -2.92 19.29 1.54
CA GLY A 411 -3.32 20.68 1.82
C GLY A 411 -2.34 21.72 1.26
N PHE A 412 -1.04 21.45 1.39
CA PHE A 412 -0.01 22.33 0.81
C PHE A 412 -0.04 22.29 -0.72
N ALA A 413 -0.20 21.10 -1.33
CA ALA A 413 -0.31 20.96 -2.77
C ALA A 413 -1.52 21.72 -3.32
N ASP A 414 -2.65 21.69 -2.62
CA ASP A 414 -3.85 22.46 -2.98
C ASP A 414 -3.61 23.95 -2.91
N MET A 415 -2.94 24.44 -1.87
CA MET A 415 -2.62 25.87 -1.74
C MET A 415 -1.66 26.34 -2.83
N ILE A 416 -0.66 25.51 -3.17
CA ILE A 416 0.26 25.81 -4.27
C ILE A 416 -0.52 25.89 -5.60
N GLN A 417 -1.41 24.92 -5.86
CA GLN A 417 -2.23 24.90 -7.07
C GLN A 417 -3.13 26.14 -7.17
N LEU A 418 -3.83 26.49 -6.09
CA LEU A 418 -4.67 27.70 -6.05
C LEU A 418 -3.85 28.98 -6.27
N THR A 419 -2.67 29.07 -5.63
CA THR A 419 -1.78 30.22 -5.80
C THR A 419 -1.29 30.32 -7.24
N HIS A 420 -0.94 29.16 -7.85
CA HIS A 420 -0.54 29.09 -9.26
C HIS A 420 -1.65 29.58 -10.19
N LEU A 421 -2.89 29.14 -10.01
CA LEU A 421 -4.03 29.57 -10.80
C LEU A 421 -4.33 31.08 -10.62
N LYS A 422 -4.26 31.58 -9.38
CA LYS A 422 -4.40 33.01 -9.08
C LYS A 422 -3.28 33.84 -9.73
N LEU A 423 -2.04 33.33 -9.75
CA LEU A 423 -0.92 33.95 -10.40
C LEU A 423 -1.17 34.05 -11.91
N GLN A 424 -1.62 32.98 -12.58
CA GLN A 424 -2.01 32.99 -13.99
C GLN A 424 -3.11 34.01 -14.25
N GLN A 425 -4.12 34.08 -13.37
CA GLN A 425 -5.21 35.05 -13.48
C GLN A 425 -4.70 36.49 -13.39
N VAL A 426 -3.77 36.80 -12.52
CA VAL A 426 -3.16 38.12 -12.39
C VAL A 426 -2.32 38.42 -13.64
N MET A 427 -1.51 37.48 -14.08
CA MET A 427 -0.67 37.61 -15.28
C MET A 427 -1.51 37.87 -16.55
N SER A 428 -2.64 37.14 -16.70
CA SER A 428 -3.53 37.35 -17.86
C SER A 428 -4.18 38.73 -17.90
N ARG A 429 -4.25 39.42 -16.74
CA ARG A 429 -4.80 40.78 -16.61
C ARG A 429 -3.74 41.88 -16.68
N MET A 430 -2.47 41.52 -16.62
CA MET A 430 -1.39 42.51 -16.62
C MET A 430 -1.00 42.99 -17.99
N VAL A 431 -1.35 42.27 -19.03
CA VAL A 431 -1.01 42.64 -20.43
C VAL A 431 -2.24 42.45 -21.33
N PRO A 432 -2.82 43.52 -21.77
CA PRO A 432 -2.61 44.91 -21.35
C PRO A 432 -3.47 45.31 -20.14
N ASP A 433 -3.03 46.31 -19.40
CA ASP A 433 -3.92 47.03 -18.49
C ASP A 433 -5.11 47.53 -19.29
N GLY A 434 -6.31 47.49 -18.70
CA GLY A 434 -7.52 47.91 -19.42
C GLY A 434 -7.41 49.34 -19.84
N VAL A 435 -7.87 49.67 -21.05
CA VAL A 435 -7.96 51.03 -21.55
C VAL A 435 -9.42 51.46 -21.68
N TYR A 436 -9.67 52.66 -21.29
CA TYR A 436 -10.96 53.31 -21.59
C TYR A 436 -10.82 54.06 -22.91
N LEU A 437 -11.63 53.68 -23.88
CA LEU A 437 -11.66 54.28 -25.22
C LEU A 437 -12.92 55.13 -25.33
N ASP A 438 -12.73 56.38 -25.64
CA ASP A 438 -13.84 57.27 -26.12
C ASP A 438 -14.05 56.95 -27.61
N ALA A 439 -15.09 56.15 -27.90
CA ALA A 439 -15.40 55.73 -29.27
C ALA A 439 -15.77 56.93 -30.20
N ASP A 440 -16.44 57.91 -29.65
CA ASP A 440 -16.85 59.07 -30.42
C ASP A 440 -15.67 60.01 -30.74
N GLY A 441 -14.76 60.18 -29.75
CA GLY A 441 -13.54 60.97 -29.96
C GLY A 441 -12.54 60.32 -30.92
N LEU A 442 -12.54 59.01 -31.05
CA LEU A 442 -11.69 58.27 -31.99
C LEU A 442 -12.29 58.23 -33.40
N ALA A 443 -13.62 58.18 -33.55
CA ALA A 443 -14.31 58.15 -34.83
C ALA A 443 -14.15 59.45 -35.60
N GLU A 444 -13.79 60.54 -34.92
CA GLU A 444 -13.55 61.87 -35.57
C GLU A 444 -12.11 62.00 -36.08
N VAL A 445 -11.18 61.05 -35.83
CA VAL A 445 -9.79 61.13 -36.28
C VAL A 445 -9.62 60.57 -37.69
N ASP A 446 -9.33 61.42 -38.67
CA ASP A 446 -8.94 61.02 -40.03
C ASP A 446 -7.41 60.74 -40.06
N LEU A 447 -7.03 59.54 -40.47
CA LEU A 447 -5.63 59.12 -40.64
C LEU A 447 -4.97 59.66 -41.92
N GLY A 448 -5.66 60.55 -42.65
CA GLY A 448 -5.16 61.09 -43.88
C GLY A 448 -5.50 60.28 -45.12
N ASN A 449 -6.21 59.18 -44.96
CA ASN A 449 -6.66 58.32 -46.05
C ASN A 449 -8.16 58.48 -46.39
N GLY A 450 -8.84 59.43 -45.77
CA GLY A 450 -10.28 59.60 -45.92
C GLY A 450 -11.16 58.55 -45.24
N THR A 451 -10.57 57.74 -44.39
CA THR A 451 -11.28 56.76 -43.54
C THR A 451 -11.10 57.14 -42.08
N ASN A 452 -12.22 57.17 -41.36
CA ASN A 452 -12.22 57.46 -39.94
C ASN A 452 -11.69 56.21 -39.13
N TYR A 453 -11.10 56.51 -37.99
CA TYR A 453 -10.58 55.48 -37.08
C TYR A 453 -11.71 54.55 -36.57
N ASN A 454 -11.54 53.23 -36.77
CA ASN A 454 -12.42 52.29 -36.15
C ASN A 454 -11.90 52.01 -34.70
N PRO A 455 -12.77 52.10 -33.67
CA PRO A 455 -12.35 51.83 -32.29
C PRO A 455 -11.63 50.49 -32.12
N GLN A 456 -11.97 49.52 -32.95
CA GLN A 456 -11.36 48.19 -32.93
C GLN A 456 -9.92 48.17 -33.47
N GLU A 457 -9.66 49.02 -34.50
CA GLU A 457 -8.32 49.23 -35.07
C GLU A 457 -7.42 50.01 -34.10
N ALA A 458 -7.97 51.01 -33.41
CA ALA A 458 -7.26 51.75 -32.37
C ALA A 458 -6.85 50.85 -31.21
N LEU A 459 -7.73 49.94 -30.81
CA LEU A 459 -7.46 48.95 -29.78
C LEU A 459 -6.35 47.97 -30.20
N ASN A 460 -6.41 47.49 -31.44
CA ASN A 460 -5.38 46.59 -31.99
C ASN A 460 -4.02 47.31 -32.12
N MET A 461 -4.00 48.59 -32.51
CA MET A 461 -2.78 49.38 -32.60
C MET A 461 -2.18 49.64 -31.22
N PHE A 462 -3.02 49.92 -30.21
CA PHE A 462 -2.56 50.05 -28.82
C PHE A 462 -1.91 48.75 -28.34
N PHE A 463 -2.51 47.60 -28.58
CA PHE A 463 -1.96 46.31 -28.19
C PHE A 463 -0.67 45.94 -28.92
N GLN A 464 -0.52 46.39 -30.17
CA GLN A 464 0.67 46.10 -30.99
C GLN A 464 1.82 47.05 -30.74
N THR A 465 1.54 48.36 -30.58
CA THR A 465 2.55 49.43 -30.56
C THR A 465 2.64 50.16 -29.22
N GLY A 466 1.68 49.94 -28.30
CA GLY A 466 1.58 50.66 -27.03
C GLY A 466 1.17 52.16 -27.20
N SER A 467 0.82 52.60 -28.40
CA SER A 467 0.48 53.99 -28.67
C SER A 467 -0.75 54.11 -29.57
N VAL A 468 -1.51 55.14 -29.36
CA VAL A 468 -2.65 55.52 -30.22
C VAL A 468 -2.56 56.99 -30.53
N ILE A 469 -2.88 57.38 -31.81
CA ILE A 469 -2.90 58.71 -32.26
C ILE A 469 -4.29 59.26 -32.03
N GLY A 470 -4.43 60.31 -31.24
CA GLY A 470 -5.69 61.02 -30.98
C GLY A 470 -5.66 62.44 -31.42
N ARG A 471 -6.86 63.08 -31.58
CA ARG A 471 -7.01 64.47 -32.01
C ARG A 471 -7.01 65.41 -30.80
N SER A 472 -6.23 66.45 -30.85
CA SER A 472 -6.13 67.47 -29.77
C SER A 472 -7.19 68.58 -29.87
N PHE A 473 -7.84 68.74 -31.03
CA PHE A 473 -8.81 69.82 -31.29
C PHE A 473 -10.13 69.20 -31.77
N THR A 474 -11.24 69.80 -31.37
CA THR A 474 -12.56 69.51 -31.94
C THR A 474 -12.68 70.04 -33.40
N GLN A 475 -13.67 69.52 -34.16
CA GLN A 475 -13.90 69.95 -35.53
C GLN A 475 -14.15 71.49 -35.63
N ASP A 476 -14.65 72.11 -34.57
CA ASP A 476 -14.91 73.56 -34.49
C ASP A 476 -13.67 74.35 -34.07
N GLY A 477 -12.47 73.72 -33.92
CA GLY A 477 -11.21 74.40 -33.65
C GLY A 477 -10.92 74.71 -32.19
N ASP A 478 -11.80 74.31 -31.28
CA ASP A 478 -11.61 74.49 -29.86
C ASP A 478 -10.71 73.38 -29.29
N MET A 479 -9.81 73.75 -28.38
CA MET A 479 -9.02 72.78 -27.59
C MET A 479 -9.97 71.89 -26.78
N ASN A 480 -9.80 70.62 -26.90
CA ASN A 480 -10.60 69.64 -26.14
C ASN A 480 -10.12 69.63 -24.65
N PRO A 481 -10.75 70.46 -23.79
CA PRO A 481 -10.22 70.61 -22.41
C PRO A 481 -10.60 69.39 -21.57
N GLY A 482 -9.65 68.53 -21.43
CA GLY A 482 -9.71 67.47 -20.39
C GLY A 482 -10.29 66.11 -20.81
N LYS A 483 -10.60 65.92 -22.11
CA LYS A 483 -10.96 64.57 -22.60
C LYS A 483 -9.75 63.93 -23.29
N VAL A 484 -9.15 63.00 -22.61
CA VAL A 484 -8.13 62.10 -23.16
C VAL A 484 -8.91 61.01 -23.89
N PRO A 485 -8.78 60.83 -25.22
CA PRO A 485 -9.53 59.82 -25.96
C PRO A 485 -9.21 58.38 -25.54
N ILE A 486 -8.09 58.22 -24.87
CA ILE A 486 -7.67 56.95 -24.30
C ILE A 486 -7.16 57.23 -22.90
N GLN A 487 -7.77 56.61 -21.94
CA GLN A 487 -7.32 56.63 -20.56
C GLN A 487 -6.94 55.21 -20.12
N GLU A 488 -5.71 55.08 -19.69
CA GLU A 488 -5.23 53.83 -19.11
C GLU A 488 -5.91 53.59 -17.75
N ILE A 489 -6.58 52.48 -17.62
CA ILE A 489 -7.12 52.07 -16.35
C ILE A 489 -5.98 51.42 -15.57
N THR A 490 -5.17 52.23 -14.91
CA THR A 490 -4.15 51.74 -13.98
C THR A 490 -4.86 51.13 -12.78
N SER A 491 -5.04 49.81 -12.76
CA SER A 491 -5.34 49.08 -11.53
C SER A 491 -4.06 49.00 -10.69
N GLY A 492 -3.71 50.11 -10.03
CA GLY A 492 -2.43 50.39 -9.37
C GLY A 492 -1.99 49.40 -8.24
N SER A 493 -2.47 48.18 -8.25
CA SER A 493 -2.13 47.14 -7.30
C SER A 493 -1.59 45.85 -7.96
N GLY A 494 -1.46 45.78 -9.28
CA GLY A 494 -1.05 44.55 -9.98
C GLY A 494 0.33 44.05 -9.55
N GLY A 495 1.32 44.95 -9.49
CA GLY A 495 2.67 44.58 -9.09
C GLY A 495 2.79 44.12 -7.64
N ASN A 496 2.13 44.82 -6.72
CA ASN A 496 2.14 44.45 -5.30
C ASN A 496 1.38 43.12 -5.05
N LYS A 497 0.26 42.91 -5.75
CA LYS A 497 -0.48 41.64 -5.69
C LYS A 497 0.31 40.48 -6.24
N MET A 498 1.01 40.67 -7.37
CA MET A 498 1.88 39.70 -7.97
C MET A 498 3.03 39.34 -7.05
N GLN A 499 3.68 40.33 -6.44
CA GLN A 499 4.79 40.10 -5.52
C GLN A 499 4.34 39.33 -4.24
N ALA A 500 3.15 39.64 -3.71
CA ALA A 500 2.57 38.90 -2.61
C ALA A 500 2.22 37.46 -3.01
N LEU A 501 1.70 37.21 -4.21
CA LEU A 501 1.41 35.86 -4.71
C LEU A 501 2.70 35.03 -4.94
N ILE A 502 3.75 35.66 -5.47
CA ILE A 502 5.06 35.02 -5.62
C ILE A 502 5.65 34.68 -4.25
N GLY A 503 5.52 35.61 -3.28
CA GLY A 503 5.92 35.35 -1.90
C GLY A 503 5.19 34.15 -1.28
N ASN A 504 3.90 34.07 -1.47
CA ASN A 504 3.08 32.93 -1.03
C ASN A 504 3.47 31.62 -1.74
N TYR A 505 3.71 31.69 -3.06
CA TYR A 505 4.14 30.52 -3.84
C TYR A 505 5.50 29.97 -3.36
N ASN A 506 6.42 30.86 -3.00
CA ASN A 506 7.72 30.46 -2.46
C ASN A 506 7.66 30.00 -1.00
N TYR A 507 6.63 30.43 -0.25
CA TYR A 507 6.41 30.01 1.13
C TYR A 507 5.89 28.58 1.22
N TYR A 508 5.00 28.17 0.32
CA TYR A 508 4.44 26.79 0.27
C TYR A 508 5.37 25.84 -0.50
#